data_0e26c589d158cf8d7d9c90f22a13b70e
#
_entry.id   0e26c589d158cf8d7d9c90f22a13b70e
#
_cell.length_a   1.000
_cell.length_b   1.000
_cell.length_c   1.000
_cell.angle_alpha   90.00
_cell.angle_beta   90.00
_cell.angle_gamma   90.00
#
_symmetry.space_group_name_H-M   'P 1'
#
loop_
_entity.id
_entity.type
_entity.pdbx_description
1 polymer ?
#
loop_
_entity_poly.entity_id
_entity_poly.type
_entity_poly.pdbx_seq_one_letter_code
_entity_poly.pdbx_strand_id
1 'polypeptide(L)'
;MSLKRNILDLRKRKEIVLQGGGEDAIKKQAAMGKLTARERIEGILDKGSFHEYDMFVEHQSKDFDMDKKVLHGDGVVIGTGTVYGEPVAIYAQDFTVAGGSLGLMHARKITKIMDHAIKMRMPIIGINDSGGARIQEGVDSLAGYGEIFFRNTQASGVIPQLSVILGPCAGGAVYSPALTDFVFVVDNISKMFITGPEVVKTVLGEEVSMEDLGGARVHAALLRPPACRAWRRRTASCSKHHAERDGHPEG
;
A
#
# COMPACT_ATOMS: atom_id res chain seq x y z
N MET A 1 8.28 38.08 -3.89
CA MET A 1 7.58 37.37 -2.78
C MET A 1 8.55 37.17 -1.62
N SER A 2 8.15 37.35 -0.35
CA SER A 2 9.10 37.13 0.75
C SER A 2 9.24 35.62 1.05
N LEU A 3 10.45 35.17 1.40
CA LEU A 3 10.77 33.79 1.79
C LEU A 3 9.81 33.27 2.86
N LYS A 4 9.45 34.11 3.86
CA LYS A 4 8.49 33.75 4.89
C LYS A 4 7.13 33.33 4.34
N ARG A 5 6.61 34.03 3.31
CA ARG A 5 5.32 33.70 2.68
C ARG A 5 5.39 32.36 1.96
N ASN A 6 6.49 32.08 1.25
CA ASN A 6 6.67 30.80 0.54
C ASN A 6 6.76 29.62 1.54
N ILE A 7 7.44 29.79 2.68
CA ILE A 7 7.51 28.76 3.73
C ILE A 7 6.12 28.50 4.33
N LEU A 8 5.32 29.53 4.58
CA LEU A 8 3.95 29.37 5.09
C LEU A 8 3.05 28.67 4.09
N ASP A 9 3.16 29.01 2.79
CA ASP A 9 2.41 28.34 1.73
C ASP A 9 2.80 26.86 1.62
N LEU A 10 4.08 26.54 1.66
CA LEU A 10 4.57 25.16 1.65
C LEU A 10 4.04 24.36 2.84
N ARG A 11 4.03 24.94 4.04
CA ARG A 11 3.48 24.28 5.24
C ARG A 11 1.99 23.97 5.07
N LYS A 12 1.19 24.92 4.59
CA LYS A 12 -0.25 24.73 4.33
C LYS A 12 -0.49 23.61 3.31
N ARG A 13 0.26 23.62 2.20
CA ARG A 13 0.17 22.55 1.20
C ARG A 13 0.51 21.19 1.79
N LYS A 14 1.55 21.13 2.62
CA LYS A 14 1.93 19.91 3.33
C LYS A 14 0.80 19.40 4.22
N GLU A 15 0.17 20.25 5.00
CA GLU A 15 -0.96 19.91 5.87
C GLU A 15 -2.13 19.31 5.06
N ILE A 16 -2.46 19.92 3.92
CA ILE A 16 -3.52 19.41 3.03
C ILE A 16 -3.18 18.01 2.51
N VAL A 17 -1.95 17.82 1.99
CA VAL A 17 -1.52 16.51 1.47
C VAL A 17 -1.50 15.43 2.54
N LEU A 18 -1.16 15.77 3.78
CA LEU A 18 -1.17 14.83 4.89
C LEU A 18 -2.58 14.30 5.23
N GLN A 19 -3.63 15.01 4.86
CA GLN A 19 -5.02 14.57 5.05
C GLN A 19 -5.48 13.55 3.99
N GLY A 20 -4.65 13.23 2.97
CA GLY A 20 -5.00 12.26 1.93
C GLY A 20 -6.33 12.60 1.24
N GLY A 21 -7.31 11.70 1.32
CA GLY A 21 -8.67 11.90 0.77
C GLY A 21 -9.60 12.77 1.61
N GLY A 22 -9.09 13.37 2.71
CA GLY A 22 -9.84 14.24 3.62
C GLY A 22 -10.50 13.49 4.78
N GLU A 23 -11.01 14.28 5.74
CA GLU A 23 -11.54 13.77 7.00
C GLU A 23 -12.65 12.71 6.84
N ASP A 24 -13.57 12.91 5.90
CA ASP A 24 -14.69 11.99 5.72
C ASP A 24 -14.23 10.63 5.17
N ALA A 25 -13.24 10.63 4.27
CA ALA A 25 -12.66 9.39 3.75
C ALA A 25 -11.86 8.67 4.84
N ILE A 26 -11.10 9.40 5.66
CA ILE A 26 -10.39 8.85 6.83
C ILE A 26 -11.36 8.25 7.83
N LYS A 27 -12.44 8.94 8.19
CA LYS A 27 -13.49 8.43 9.10
C LYS A 27 -14.13 7.15 8.57
N LYS A 28 -14.44 7.08 7.27
CA LYS A 28 -14.97 5.86 6.62
C LYS A 28 -13.98 4.70 6.71
N GLN A 29 -12.70 4.95 6.48
CA GLN A 29 -11.65 3.93 6.59
C GLN A 29 -11.49 3.44 8.03
N ALA A 30 -11.47 4.36 9.00
CA ALA A 30 -11.41 4.03 10.42
C ALA A 30 -12.63 3.20 10.90
N ALA A 31 -13.83 3.50 10.39
CA ALA A 31 -15.03 2.72 10.68
C ALA A 31 -14.95 1.28 10.18
N MET A 32 -14.12 1.00 9.17
CA MET A 32 -13.80 -0.35 8.69
C MET A 32 -12.66 -1.03 9.47
N GLY A 33 -12.18 -0.43 10.55
CA GLY A 33 -11.04 -0.93 11.33
C GLY A 33 -9.68 -0.80 10.63
N LYS A 34 -9.56 0.09 9.64
CA LYS A 34 -8.35 0.24 8.82
C LYS A 34 -7.63 1.55 9.16
N LEU A 35 -6.31 1.48 9.27
CA LEU A 35 -5.42 2.63 9.40
C LEU A 35 -5.21 3.32 8.05
N THR A 36 -4.85 4.61 8.06
CA THR A 36 -4.40 5.35 6.88
C THR A 36 -3.04 4.85 6.39
N ALA A 37 -2.67 5.20 5.15
CA ALA A 37 -1.38 4.80 4.58
C ALA A 37 -0.18 5.25 5.44
N ARG A 38 -0.21 6.47 5.98
CA ARG A 38 0.87 7.01 6.82
C ARG A 38 0.95 6.34 8.19
N GLU A 39 -0.19 6.12 8.85
CA GLU A 39 -0.24 5.39 10.12
C GLU A 39 0.31 3.96 9.98
N ARG A 40 0.04 3.29 8.85
CA ARG A 40 0.60 1.96 8.55
C ARG A 40 2.12 2.00 8.38
N ILE A 41 2.65 3.01 7.69
CA ILE A 41 4.10 3.23 7.53
C ILE A 41 4.75 3.48 8.90
N GLU A 42 4.17 4.38 9.69
CA GLU A 42 4.65 4.70 11.04
C GLU A 42 4.60 3.50 11.99
N GLY A 43 3.62 2.60 11.82
CA GLY A 43 3.50 1.37 12.60
C GLY A 43 4.53 0.29 12.24
N ILE A 44 5.17 0.37 11.08
CA ILE A 44 6.17 -0.59 10.60
C ILE A 44 7.60 -0.08 10.82
N LEU A 45 7.83 1.20 10.56
CA LEU A 45 9.15 1.80 10.62
C LEU A 45 9.53 2.24 12.04
N ASP A 46 10.82 2.32 12.31
CA ASP A 46 11.36 2.90 13.52
C ASP A 46 10.89 4.36 13.66
N LYS A 47 10.53 4.76 14.87
CA LYS A 47 9.98 6.07 15.16
C LYS A 47 10.86 7.21 14.63
N GLY A 48 10.29 8.04 13.77
CA GLY A 48 10.96 9.23 13.22
C GLY A 48 11.97 8.94 12.10
N SER A 49 12.10 7.69 11.64
CA SER A 49 13.01 7.31 10.55
C SER A 49 12.43 7.56 9.16
N PHE A 50 11.12 7.80 9.03
CA PHE A 50 10.46 7.91 7.74
C PHE A 50 10.81 9.21 7.01
N HIS A 51 11.29 9.07 5.78
CA HIS A 51 11.52 10.16 4.83
C HIS A 51 10.62 9.97 3.62
N GLU A 52 9.54 10.76 3.53
CA GLU A 52 8.59 10.72 2.42
C GLU A 52 9.16 11.40 1.17
N TYR A 53 9.01 10.77 0.00
CA TYR A 53 9.35 11.32 -1.30
C TYR A 53 8.10 11.66 -2.11
N ASP A 54 8.20 12.68 -2.98
CA ASP A 54 7.18 13.05 -3.97
C ASP A 54 5.78 13.28 -3.38
N MET A 55 5.69 13.83 -2.16
CA MET A 55 4.41 14.02 -1.47
C MET A 55 3.45 14.97 -2.21
N PHE A 56 3.97 15.88 -3.03
CA PHE A 56 3.18 16.88 -3.77
C PHE A 56 2.85 16.45 -5.21
N VAL A 57 3.17 15.23 -5.59
CA VAL A 57 2.83 14.70 -6.91
C VAL A 57 1.32 14.47 -6.97
N GLU A 58 0.72 14.88 -8.09
CA GLU A 58 -0.69 14.71 -8.40
C GLU A 58 -0.83 14.03 -9.77
N HIS A 59 -2.00 13.46 -10.08
CA HIS A 59 -2.26 12.91 -11.40
C HIS A 59 -2.19 13.99 -12.50
N GLN A 60 -1.99 13.55 -13.74
CA GLN A 60 -1.89 14.44 -14.90
C GLN A 60 -3.02 14.22 -15.91
N SER A 61 -3.97 13.33 -15.61
CA SER A 61 -5.10 13.05 -16.49
C SER A 61 -6.04 14.24 -16.58
N LYS A 62 -6.56 14.49 -17.79
CA LYS A 62 -7.54 15.53 -18.07
C LYS A 62 -8.88 14.97 -18.52
N ASP A 63 -8.91 13.68 -18.89
CA ASP A 63 -10.10 13.01 -19.37
C ASP A 63 -11.07 12.70 -18.22
N PHE A 64 -12.35 12.55 -18.53
CA PHE A 64 -13.41 12.20 -17.57
C PHE A 64 -13.49 13.17 -16.37
N ASP A 65 -13.32 14.48 -16.61
CA ASP A 65 -13.33 15.54 -15.60
C ASP A 65 -12.26 15.36 -14.49
N MET A 66 -11.18 14.65 -14.80
CA MET A 66 -10.08 14.48 -13.85
C MET A 66 -9.33 15.80 -13.60
N ASP A 67 -9.28 16.69 -14.58
CA ASP A 67 -8.72 18.05 -14.45
C ASP A 67 -9.38 18.89 -13.34
N LYS A 68 -10.61 18.55 -12.96
CA LYS A 68 -11.35 19.18 -11.85
C LYS A 68 -11.11 18.54 -10.48
N LYS A 69 -10.39 17.43 -10.43
CA LYS A 69 -10.13 16.67 -9.21
C LYS A 69 -8.67 16.79 -8.79
N VAL A 70 -8.44 17.07 -7.53
CA VAL A 70 -7.09 17.03 -6.95
C VAL A 70 -6.95 15.74 -6.18
N LEU A 71 -6.01 14.89 -6.59
CA LEU A 71 -5.68 13.65 -5.90
C LEU A 71 -4.30 13.81 -5.25
N HIS A 72 -4.30 14.21 -3.99
CA HIS A 72 -3.07 14.49 -3.25
C HIS A 72 -2.17 13.24 -3.14
N GLY A 73 -0.89 13.41 -3.50
CA GLY A 73 0.07 12.32 -3.52
C GLY A 73 -0.26 11.21 -4.52
N ASP A 74 -1.26 11.42 -5.37
CA ASP A 74 -1.84 10.47 -6.32
C ASP A 74 -2.18 9.10 -5.72
N GLY A 75 -2.66 9.11 -4.45
CA GLY A 75 -3.13 7.90 -3.76
C GLY A 75 -2.05 6.91 -3.34
N VAL A 76 -0.78 7.34 -3.26
CA VAL A 76 0.31 6.51 -2.73
C VAL A 76 1.35 7.34 -1.99
N VAL A 77 1.76 6.83 -0.83
CA VAL A 77 2.86 7.38 -0.04
C VAL A 77 4.09 6.52 -0.27
N ILE A 78 5.23 7.13 -0.62
CA ILE A 78 6.49 6.42 -0.83
C ILE A 78 7.62 7.06 -0.03
N GLY A 79 8.61 6.28 0.35
CA GLY A 79 9.77 6.80 1.07
C GLY A 79 10.73 5.71 1.52
N THR A 80 11.67 6.13 2.36
CA THR A 80 12.61 5.24 3.04
C THR A 80 12.54 5.45 4.54
N GLY A 81 12.98 4.45 5.29
CA GLY A 81 13.11 4.51 6.74
C GLY A 81 13.94 3.35 7.23
N THR A 82 13.86 3.05 8.52
CA THR A 82 14.54 1.89 9.10
C THR A 82 13.54 0.96 9.79
N VAL A 83 13.89 -0.32 9.88
CA VAL A 83 13.22 -1.33 10.68
C VAL A 83 14.30 -2.01 11.52
N TYR A 84 14.25 -1.86 12.84
CA TYR A 84 15.32 -2.29 13.77
C TYR A 84 16.71 -1.74 13.38
N GLY A 85 16.75 -0.49 12.91
CA GLY A 85 17.98 0.19 12.46
C GLY A 85 18.41 -0.13 11.02
N GLU A 86 17.83 -1.14 10.37
CA GLU A 86 18.18 -1.53 9.00
C GLU A 86 17.39 -0.72 7.97
N PRO A 87 18.03 -0.18 6.92
CA PRO A 87 17.37 0.65 5.93
C PRO A 87 16.40 -0.15 5.05
N VAL A 88 15.22 0.39 4.83
CA VAL A 88 14.18 -0.18 3.96
C VAL A 88 13.54 0.88 3.07
N ALA A 89 13.15 0.49 1.88
CA ALA A 89 12.25 1.26 1.03
C ALA A 89 10.80 0.82 1.31
N ILE A 90 9.87 1.77 1.24
CA ILE A 90 8.46 1.48 1.52
C ILE A 90 7.54 2.27 0.60
N TYR A 91 6.45 1.65 0.17
CA TYR A 91 5.29 2.34 -0.39
C TYR A 91 4.01 1.86 0.28
N ALA A 92 3.02 2.75 0.40
CA ALA A 92 1.70 2.43 0.91
C ALA A 92 0.63 3.08 0.05
N GLN A 93 -0.26 2.28 -0.52
CA GLN A 93 -1.42 2.77 -1.25
C GLN A 93 -2.43 3.36 -0.28
N ASP A 94 -2.92 4.56 -0.60
CA ASP A 94 -3.86 5.30 0.23
C ASP A 94 -5.29 5.11 -0.31
N PHE A 95 -6.04 4.22 0.29
CA PHE A 95 -7.41 3.95 -0.12
C PHE A 95 -8.35 5.14 0.06
N THR A 96 -7.99 6.12 0.91
CA THR A 96 -8.76 7.35 1.09
C THR A 96 -8.75 8.23 -0.17
N VAL A 97 -7.73 8.10 -1.03
CA VAL A 97 -7.57 8.85 -2.27
C VAL A 97 -7.96 7.96 -3.45
N ALA A 98 -9.10 8.21 -4.06
CA ALA A 98 -9.61 7.48 -5.24
C ALA A 98 -9.61 5.94 -5.07
N GLY A 99 -9.87 5.43 -3.85
CA GLY A 99 -9.85 4.00 -3.56
C GLY A 99 -8.48 3.34 -3.74
N GLY A 100 -7.38 4.08 -3.59
CA GLY A 100 -6.03 3.59 -3.82
C GLY A 100 -5.77 3.14 -5.26
N SER A 101 -6.64 3.53 -6.22
CA SER A 101 -6.53 3.12 -7.62
C SER A 101 -5.25 3.65 -8.26
N LEU A 102 -4.58 2.78 -9.04
CA LEU A 102 -3.30 3.10 -9.65
C LEU A 102 -3.50 3.86 -10.96
N GLY A 103 -3.05 5.13 -10.97
CA GLY A 103 -2.87 5.93 -12.17
C GLY A 103 -1.41 6.00 -12.58
N LEU A 104 -1.10 6.73 -13.65
CA LEU A 104 0.26 6.86 -14.18
C LEU A 104 1.24 7.43 -13.16
N MET A 105 0.88 8.52 -12.48
CA MET A 105 1.78 9.15 -11.50
C MET A 105 1.91 8.33 -10.22
N HIS A 106 0.84 7.66 -9.80
CA HIS A 106 0.88 6.65 -8.74
C HIS A 106 1.92 5.56 -9.05
N ALA A 107 1.86 4.98 -10.26
CA ALA A 107 2.82 3.97 -10.71
C ALA A 107 4.25 4.52 -10.77
N ARG A 108 4.45 5.74 -11.30
CA ARG A 108 5.77 6.40 -11.35
C ARG A 108 6.39 6.59 -9.97
N LYS A 109 5.59 6.90 -8.96
CA LYS A 109 6.06 6.98 -7.57
C LYS A 109 6.53 5.61 -7.08
N ILE A 110 5.71 4.55 -7.26
CA ILE A 110 6.10 3.19 -6.87
C ILE A 110 7.36 2.74 -7.60
N THR A 111 7.43 2.90 -8.91
CA THR A 111 8.60 2.49 -9.70
C THR A 111 9.85 3.24 -9.31
N LYS A 112 9.74 4.54 -8.98
CA LYS A 112 10.85 5.34 -8.47
C LYS A 112 11.43 4.79 -7.18
N ILE A 113 10.58 4.42 -6.21
CA ILE A 113 11.09 3.87 -4.94
C ILE A 113 11.62 2.44 -5.11
N MET A 114 11.07 1.65 -6.05
CA MET A 114 11.60 0.33 -6.41
C MET A 114 12.99 0.45 -7.04
N ASP A 115 13.18 1.36 -8.00
CA ASP A 115 14.48 1.63 -8.62
C ASP A 115 15.51 2.09 -7.57
N HIS A 116 15.09 2.93 -6.62
CA HIS A 116 15.93 3.35 -5.51
C HIS A 116 16.32 2.15 -4.62
N ALA A 117 15.38 1.29 -4.25
CA ALA A 117 15.63 0.09 -3.45
C ALA A 117 16.63 -0.85 -4.13
N ILE A 118 16.43 -1.13 -5.42
CA ILE A 118 17.35 -1.98 -6.21
C ILE A 118 18.75 -1.38 -6.23
N LYS A 119 18.87 -0.08 -6.52
CA LYS A 119 20.15 0.63 -6.57
C LYS A 119 20.89 0.61 -5.24
N MET A 120 20.16 0.80 -4.15
CA MET A 120 20.74 0.87 -2.80
C MET A 120 20.87 -0.51 -2.12
N ARG A 121 20.39 -1.58 -2.78
CA ARG A 121 20.38 -2.95 -2.25
C ARG A 121 19.65 -3.09 -0.93
N MET A 122 18.54 -2.35 -0.74
CA MET A 122 17.73 -2.42 0.46
C MET A 122 16.41 -3.15 0.19
N PRO A 123 15.85 -3.85 1.20
CA PRO A 123 14.52 -4.46 1.09
C PRO A 123 13.45 -3.44 0.72
N ILE A 124 12.40 -3.90 0.02
CA ILE A 124 11.22 -3.07 -0.26
C ILE A 124 9.97 -3.68 0.36
N ILE A 125 9.19 -2.84 1.04
CA ILE A 125 7.91 -3.20 1.65
C ILE A 125 6.79 -2.48 0.90
N GLY A 126 5.89 -3.23 0.29
CA GLY A 126 4.69 -2.71 -0.35
C GLY A 126 3.44 -2.92 0.51
N ILE A 127 2.78 -1.86 0.93
CA ILE A 127 1.48 -1.92 1.60
C ILE A 127 0.40 -1.70 0.56
N ASN A 128 -0.35 -2.77 0.27
CA ASN A 128 -1.32 -2.81 -0.82
C ASN A 128 -2.75 -2.67 -0.29
N ASP A 129 -3.47 -1.67 -0.81
CA ASP A 129 -4.86 -1.36 -0.49
C ASP A 129 -5.46 -0.60 -1.68
N SER A 130 -5.91 -1.32 -2.72
CA SER A 130 -6.23 -0.74 -4.02
C SER A 130 -7.39 -1.43 -4.71
N GLY A 131 -8.28 -0.63 -5.27
CA GLY A 131 -9.33 -1.10 -6.18
C GLY A 131 -8.84 -1.53 -7.57
N GLY A 132 -7.52 -1.46 -7.85
CA GLY A 132 -6.95 -1.82 -9.15
C GLY A 132 -6.58 -0.62 -10.02
N ALA A 133 -6.64 -0.79 -11.34
CA ALA A 133 -6.32 0.26 -12.30
C ALA A 133 -7.33 1.42 -12.24
N ARG A 134 -6.85 2.66 -12.30
CA ARG A 134 -7.70 3.86 -12.41
C ARG A 134 -8.30 3.93 -13.80
N ILE A 135 -9.60 3.61 -13.91
CA ILE A 135 -10.31 3.47 -15.20
C ILE A 135 -10.22 4.76 -16.02
N GLN A 136 -10.28 5.91 -15.37
CA GLN A 136 -10.24 7.23 -16.02
C GLN A 136 -8.90 7.51 -16.75
N GLU A 137 -7.84 6.80 -16.40
CA GLU A 137 -6.53 6.91 -17.05
C GLU A 137 -6.28 5.83 -18.10
N GLY A 138 -7.22 4.89 -18.27
CA GLY A 138 -7.22 3.92 -19.35
C GLY A 138 -5.89 3.15 -19.47
N VAL A 139 -5.29 3.22 -20.66
CA VAL A 139 -4.06 2.51 -21.01
C VAL A 139 -2.86 2.93 -20.14
N ASP A 140 -2.80 4.18 -19.72
CA ASP A 140 -1.68 4.70 -18.91
C ASP A 140 -1.61 4.01 -17.54
N SER A 141 -2.77 3.71 -16.94
CA SER A 141 -2.81 2.95 -15.68
C SER A 141 -2.36 1.50 -15.87
N LEU A 142 -2.70 0.87 -16.99
CA LEU A 142 -2.24 -0.49 -17.33
C LEU A 142 -0.74 -0.52 -17.61
N ALA A 143 -0.23 0.46 -18.36
CA ALA A 143 1.21 0.63 -18.57
C ALA A 143 1.96 0.79 -17.24
N GLY A 144 1.38 1.57 -16.31
CA GLY A 144 1.91 1.75 -14.97
C GLY A 144 2.06 0.42 -14.20
N TYR A 145 1.08 -0.48 -14.28
CA TYR A 145 1.21 -1.82 -13.71
C TYR A 145 2.31 -2.62 -14.40
N GLY A 146 2.41 -2.57 -15.72
CA GLY A 146 3.49 -3.23 -16.48
C GLY A 146 4.87 -2.82 -16.00
N GLU A 147 5.08 -1.52 -15.74
CA GLU A 147 6.32 -0.98 -15.22
C GLU A 147 6.63 -1.46 -13.78
N ILE A 148 5.63 -1.65 -12.94
CA ILE A 148 5.80 -2.25 -11.61
C ILE A 148 6.17 -3.72 -11.72
N PHE A 149 5.47 -4.50 -12.55
CA PHE A 149 5.76 -5.93 -12.75
C PHE A 149 7.17 -6.16 -13.28
N PHE A 150 7.60 -5.33 -14.24
CA PHE A 150 8.96 -5.36 -14.75
C PHE A 150 9.98 -5.19 -13.61
N ARG A 151 9.77 -4.24 -12.70
CA ARG A 151 10.68 -4.03 -11.58
C ARG A 151 10.60 -5.13 -10.53
N ASN A 152 9.43 -5.72 -10.29
CA ASN A 152 9.34 -6.91 -9.44
C ASN A 152 10.25 -8.03 -9.97
N THR A 153 10.23 -8.29 -11.29
CA THR A 153 11.09 -9.32 -11.89
C THR A 153 12.58 -8.95 -11.83
N GLN A 154 12.94 -7.67 -12.03
CA GLN A 154 14.33 -7.20 -11.91
C GLN A 154 14.84 -7.25 -10.46
N ALA A 155 13.98 -7.05 -9.48
CA ALA A 155 14.32 -7.09 -8.05
C ALA A 155 14.43 -8.53 -7.51
N SER A 156 13.80 -9.50 -8.19
CA SER A 156 13.78 -10.91 -7.76
C SER A 156 15.18 -11.48 -7.64
N GLY A 157 15.51 -12.03 -6.47
CA GLY A 157 16.85 -12.53 -6.15
C GLY A 157 17.92 -11.45 -5.94
N VAL A 158 17.56 -10.16 -6.04
CA VAL A 158 18.48 -9.02 -5.87
C VAL A 158 18.27 -8.34 -4.53
N ILE A 159 17.00 -8.07 -4.18
CA ILE A 159 16.60 -7.51 -2.89
C ILE A 159 15.33 -8.23 -2.39
N PRO A 160 15.13 -8.36 -1.08
CA PRO A 160 13.88 -8.86 -0.53
C PRO A 160 12.69 -7.95 -0.87
N GLN A 161 11.61 -8.55 -1.38
CA GLN A 161 10.36 -7.87 -1.71
C GLN A 161 9.24 -8.41 -0.82
N LEU A 162 8.65 -7.54 0.00
CA LEU A 162 7.59 -7.90 0.94
C LEU A 162 6.29 -7.17 0.56
N SER A 163 5.22 -7.91 0.36
CA SER A 163 3.88 -7.36 0.14
C SER A 163 2.98 -7.58 1.35
N VAL A 164 2.41 -6.50 1.89
CA VAL A 164 1.47 -6.52 2.99
C VAL A 164 0.11 -6.07 2.47
N ILE A 165 -0.87 -6.97 2.49
CA ILE A 165 -2.21 -6.69 1.97
C ILE A 165 -3.08 -6.20 3.12
N LEU A 166 -3.50 -4.92 3.09
CA LEU A 166 -4.29 -4.29 4.16
C LEU A 166 -5.62 -3.71 3.66
N GLY A 167 -6.17 -4.34 2.64
CA GLY A 167 -7.47 -3.99 2.07
C GLY A 167 -7.76 -4.79 0.81
N PRO A 168 -8.64 -4.30 -0.07
CA PRO A 168 -8.84 -4.90 -1.37
C PRO A 168 -7.58 -4.79 -2.22
N CYS A 169 -7.32 -5.83 -3.01
CA CYS A 169 -6.23 -5.92 -3.96
C CYS A 169 -6.78 -6.64 -5.18
N ALA A 170 -7.34 -5.84 -6.12
CA ALA A 170 -8.12 -6.35 -7.24
C ALA A 170 -7.44 -6.11 -8.59
N GLY A 171 -7.65 -7.00 -9.55
CA GLY A 171 -7.13 -6.87 -10.91
C GLY A 171 -5.61 -6.76 -10.95
N GLY A 172 -5.07 -5.73 -11.61
CA GLY A 172 -3.63 -5.49 -11.69
C GLY A 172 -2.93 -5.37 -10.34
N ALA A 173 -3.64 -4.94 -9.30
CA ALA A 173 -3.09 -4.80 -7.96
C ALA A 173 -2.73 -6.15 -7.31
N VAL A 174 -3.32 -7.26 -7.73
CA VAL A 174 -3.03 -8.59 -7.17
C VAL A 174 -1.79 -9.23 -7.80
N TYR A 175 -1.46 -8.88 -9.04
CA TYR A 175 -0.33 -9.50 -9.74
C TYR A 175 1.03 -9.09 -9.15
N SER A 176 1.21 -7.82 -8.80
CA SER A 176 2.47 -7.35 -8.20
C SER A 176 2.82 -8.09 -6.90
N PRO A 177 1.92 -8.22 -5.90
CA PRO A 177 2.17 -9.06 -4.73
C PRO A 177 2.53 -10.50 -5.04
N ALA A 178 1.91 -11.09 -6.06
CA ALA A 178 2.20 -12.47 -6.48
C ALA A 178 3.61 -12.65 -7.07
N LEU A 179 4.27 -11.57 -7.49
CA LEU A 179 5.65 -11.55 -8.00
C LEU A 179 6.69 -11.25 -6.91
N THR A 180 6.27 -10.98 -5.67
CA THR A 180 7.16 -10.67 -4.55
C THR A 180 7.54 -11.92 -3.75
N ASP A 181 8.57 -11.83 -2.90
CA ASP A 181 9.09 -12.98 -2.16
C ASP A 181 8.20 -13.39 -0.98
N PHE A 182 7.54 -12.42 -0.35
CA PHE A 182 6.67 -12.65 0.82
C PHE A 182 5.37 -11.87 0.69
N VAL A 183 4.25 -12.56 0.91
CA VAL A 183 2.91 -11.96 0.94
C VAL A 183 2.28 -12.16 2.31
N PHE A 184 1.97 -11.06 2.97
CA PHE A 184 1.32 -11.03 4.27
C PHE A 184 -0.15 -10.64 4.11
N VAL A 185 -1.05 -11.45 4.64
CA VAL A 185 -2.49 -11.21 4.60
C VAL A 185 -3.05 -11.14 6.02
N VAL A 186 -4.01 -10.24 6.24
CA VAL A 186 -4.68 -10.03 7.52
C VAL A 186 -6.12 -10.54 7.44
N ASP A 187 -6.50 -11.39 8.39
CA ASP A 187 -7.85 -11.96 8.45
C ASP A 187 -8.92 -10.86 8.51
N ASN A 188 -10.00 -11.02 7.77
CA ASN A 188 -11.13 -10.10 7.62
C ASN A 188 -10.82 -8.74 6.94
N ILE A 189 -9.54 -8.39 6.70
CA ILE A 189 -9.13 -7.12 6.06
C ILE A 189 -8.66 -7.36 4.63
N SER A 190 -7.74 -8.30 4.44
CA SER A 190 -7.13 -8.57 3.14
C SER A 190 -8.09 -9.26 2.19
N LYS A 191 -8.19 -8.74 0.98
CA LYS A 191 -8.94 -9.34 -0.12
C LYS A 191 -8.09 -9.33 -1.38
N MET A 192 -7.79 -10.51 -1.92
CA MET A 192 -6.97 -10.67 -3.13
C MET A 192 -7.76 -11.46 -4.16
N PHE A 193 -8.10 -10.84 -5.28
CA PHE A 193 -8.79 -11.52 -6.39
C PHE A 193 -8.48 -10.86 -7.73
N ILE A 194 -8.46 -11.65 -8.79
CA ILE A 194 -8.23 -11.14 -10.16
C ILE A 194 -9.41 -10.28 -10.60
N THR A 195 -10.64 -10.69 -10.26
CA THR A 195 -11.86 -9.98 -10.59
C THR A 195 -12.82 -10.03 -9.39
N GLY A 196 -13.60 -8.95 -9.22
CA GLY A 196 -14.53 -8.84 -8.08
C GLY A 196 -15.79 -9.70 -8.22
N PRO A 197 -16.58 -9.87 -7.13
CA PRO A 197 -17.79 -10.70 -7.11
C PRO A 197 -18.82 -10.32 -8.18
N GLU A 198 -18.99 -9.05 -8.49
CA GLU A 198 -19.93 -8.59 -9.52
C GLU A 198 -19.59 -9.11 -10.92
N VAL A 199 -18.30 -9.16 -11.24
CA VAL A 199 -17.85 -9.71 -12.52
C VAL A 199 -18.04 -11.22 -12.55
N VAL A 200 -17.72 -11.92 -11.44
CA VAL A 200 -17.95 -13.36 -11.29
C VAL A 200 -19.45 -13.67 -11.51
N LYS A 201 -20.34 -12.93 -10.85
CA LYS A 201 -21.78 -13.05 -11.02
C LYS A 201 -22.22 -12.83 -12.48
N THR A 202 -21.70 -11.81 -13.14
CA THR A 202 -22.08 -11.48 -14.52
C THR A 202 -21.58 -12.52 -15.52
N VAL A 203 -20.38 -13.05 -15.35
CA VAL A 203 -19.72 -13.94 -16.33
C VAL A 203 -20.05 -15.41 -16.07
N LEU A 204 -20.02 -15.84 -14.80
CA LEU A 204 -20.23 -17.24 -14.40
C LEU A 204 -21.62 -17.53 -13.85
N GLY A 205 -22.40 -16.49 -13.50
CA GLY A 205 -23.70 -16.65 -12.84
C GLY A 205 -23.62 -17.08 -11.39
N GLU A 206 -22.42 -17.01 -10.77
CA GLU A 206 -22.18 -17.45 -9.40
C GLU A 206 -22.20 -16.27 -8.43
N GLU A 207 -22.94 -16.40 -7.33
CA GLU A 207 -22.93 -15.44 -6.23
C GLU A 207 -21.91 -15.87 -5.18
N VAL A 208 -20.86 -15.05 -5.02
CA VAL A 208 -19.77 -15.29 -4.09
C VAL A 208 -19.45 -14.02 -3.29
N SER A 209 -19.18 -14.16 -2.00
CA SER A 209 -18.73 -13.02 -1.19
C SER A 209 -17.27 -12.67 -1.48
N MET A 210 -16.85 -11.42 -1.17
CA MET A 210 -15.44 -11.02 -1.28
C MET A 210 -14.55 -11.89 -0.39
N GLU A 211 -15.04 -12.36 0.75
CA GLU A 211 -14.28 -13.20 1.69
C GLU A 211 -14.07 -14.61 1.11
N ASP A 212 -15.12 -15.20 0.55
CA ASP A 212 -15.03 -16.55 -0.03
C ASP A 212 -14.27 -16.56 -1.35
N LEU A 213 -14.29 -15.44 -2.10
CA LEU A 213 -13.57 -15.30 -3.35
C LEU A 213 -12.07 -15.13 -3.15
N GLY A 214 -11.66 -14.29 -2.18
CA GLY A 214 -10.25 -13.93 -2.03
C GLY A 214 -9.86 -13.43 -0.65
N GLY A 215 -10.57 -13.85 0.41
CA GLY A 215 -10.21 -13.53 1.79
C GLY A 215 -8.94 -14.23 2.25
N ALA A 216 -8.36 -13.77 3.35
CA ALA A 216 -7.13 -14.32 3.90
C ALA A 216 -7.19 -15.82 4.18
N ARG A 217 -8.37 -16.35 4.58
CA ARG A 217 -8.57 -17.77 4.87
C ARG A 217 -8.48 -18.63 3.61
N VAL A 218 -8.99 -18.14 2.48
CA VAL A 218 -8.92 -18.84 1.19
C VAL A 218 -7.46 -18.99 0.77
N HIS A 219 -6.69 -17.91 0.78
CA HIS A 219 -5.26 -17.94 0.45
C HIS A 219 -4.45 -18.81 1.42
N ALA A 220 -4.72 -18.73 2.73
CA ALA A 220 -4.04 -19.56 3.71
C ALA A 220 -4.37 -21.07 3.58
N ALA A 221 -5.55 -21.43 3.07
CA ALA A 221 -5.93 -22.83 2.83
C ALA A 221 -5.26 -23.40 1.60
N LEU A 222 -5.16 -22.60 0.53
CA LEU A 222 -4.55 -23.00 -0.75
C LEU A 222 -3.02 -23.06 -0.67
N LEU A 223 -2.40 -22.18 0.12
CA LEU A 223 -0.95 -22.08 0.27
C LEU A 223 -0.40 -22.96 1.41
N ARG A 224 -1.00 -24.08 1.72
CA ARG A 224 -0.54 -25.01 2.77
C ARG A 224 0.79 -25.72 2.45
N PRO A 225 1.97 -25.10 2.71
CA PRO A 225 3.13 -25.84 3.16
C PRO A 225 3.18 -25.82 4.70
N PRO A 226 3.86 -26.83 5.33
CA PRO A 226 4.01 -26.92 6.79
C PRO A 226 4.63 -25.67 7.46
N ALA A 227 5.37 -24.88 6.71
CA ALA A 227 6.00 -23.63 7.15
C ALA A 227 5.00 -22.53 7.58
N CYS A 228 3.79 -22.49 7.02
CA CYS A 228 2.77 -21.49 7.37
C CYS A 228 2.21 -21.64 8.80
N ARG A 229 2.25 -22.85 9.38
CA ARG A 229 1.85 -23.08 10.79
C ARG A 229 2.86 -22.52 11.80
N ALA A 230 4.13 -22.53 11.47
CA ALA A 230 5.18 -22.00 12.32
C ALA A 230 5.12 -20.47 12.40
N TRP A 231 4.70 -19.81 11.32
CA TRP A 231 4.59 -18.35 11.25
C TRP A 231 3.40 -17.81 12.05
N ARG A 232 2.22 -18.45 12.02
CA ARG A 232 1.07 -18.05 12.87
C ARG A 232 1.41 -18.03 14.37
N ARG A 233 2.30 -18.93 14.83
CA ARG A 233 2.73 -18.95 16.24
C ARG A 233 3.70 -17.82 16.57
N ARG A 234 4.54 -17.36 15.61
CA ARG A 234 5.50 -16.27 15.83
C ARG A 234 4.85 -14.89 15.84
N THR A 235 3.84 -14.64 15.02
CA THR A 235 3.12 -13.35 15.04
C THR A 235 2.25 -13.18 16.28
N ALA A 236 1.64 -14.25 16.80
CA ALA A 236 0.92 -14.21 18.07
C ALA A 236 1.86 -13.98 19.27
N SER A 237 3.14 -14.41 19.20
CA SER A 237 4.14 -14.15 20.24
C SER A 237 4.78 -12.76 20.14
N CYS A 238 4.88 -12.18 18.93
CA CYS A 238 5.43 -10.84 18.75
C CYS A 238 4.51 -9.75 19.32
N SER A 239 3.17 -9.91 19.19
CA SER A 239 2.21 -9.01 19.82
C SER A 239 2.18 -9.08 21.36
N LYS A 240 2.55 -10.22 21.95
CA LYS A 240 2.65 -10.35 23.42
C LYS A 240 3.94 -9.73 23.99
N HIS A 241 5.05 -9.74 23.24
CA HIS A 241 6.32 -9.17 23.73
C HIS A 241 6.36 -7.64 23.77
N HIS A 242 5.48 -6.94 23.04
CA HIS A 242 5.38 -5.48 23.15
C HIS A 242 4.61 -5.02 24.39
N ALA A 243 3.70 -5.83 24.92
CA ALA A 243 2.94 -5.50 26.13
C ALA A 243 3.72 -5.72 27.45
N GLU A 244 4.82 -6.50 27.41
CA GLU A 244 5.59 -6.82 28.62
C GLU A 244 6.85 -5.97 28.84
N ARG A 245 7.19 -5.04 27.93
CA ARG A 245 8.37 -4.17 28.07
C ARG A 245 8.12 -2.82 28.76
N ASP A 246 6.86 -2.45 29.03
CA ASP A 246 6.52 -1.20 29.71
C ASP A 246 6.33 -1.34 31.23
N GLY A 247 6.70 -2.48 31.80
CA GLY A 247 6.64 -2.74 33.23
C GLY A 247 8.04 -2.82 33.86
N HIS A 248 8.73 -1.70 34.06
CA HIS A 248 9.78 -1.63 35.06
C HIS A 248 9.16 -1.21 36.40
N PRO A 249 9.27 -2.03 37.47
CA PRO A 249 9.07 -1.53 38.82
C PRO A 249 10.32 -0.79 39.25
N GLU A 250 10.15 0.48 39.61
CA GLU A 250 11.12 1.17 40.46
C GLU A 250 11.17 0.46 41.84
N GLY A 251 12.39 0.16 42.27
CA GLY A 251 12.71 -0.40 43.58
C GLY A 251 14.22 -0.43 43.73
#